data_0595b53cac06f1c112cebbdf2baa3d93
#
_entry.id   0595b53cac06f1c112cebbdf2baa3d93
#
_cell.length_a   1.000
_cell.length_b   1.000
_cell.length_c   1.000
_cell.angle_alpha   90.00
_cell.angle_beta   90.00
_cell.angle_gamma   90.00
#
_symmetry.space_group_name_H-M   'P 1'
#
loop_
_entity.id
_entity.type
_entity.pdbx_description
1 polymer ?
#
loop_
_entity_poly.entity_id
_entity_poly.type
_entity_poly.pdbx_seq_one_letter_code
_entity_poly.pdbx_strand_id
1 'polypeptide(L)'
;MAPFIILMSPKGKKWCTTAIVIVALVISTLLNQVVYPAAGVISLEDKVDTYCIMFQQTAKYVQEHSGDVTPKEREVLDKLFDYEELRKAYEPHLADWVKNCLRQQEGSTDDPTGSYFASLKKDYFRVWFQQFMKHPLTFVEAFFECSYGYYYPDEGTYKEGLGFYEEERYMFTRSMSDASQIEGLA
;
A
#
# COMPACT_ATOMS: atom_id res chain seq x y z
N MET A 1 -16.77 2.01 4.47
CA MET A 1 -17.24 2.18 5.88
C MET A 1 -18.52 3.00 5.99
N ALA A 2 -18.66 4.16 5.33
CA ALA A 2 -19.86 5.02 5.43
C ALA A 2 -21.23 4.31 5.23
N PRO A 3 -21.45 3.47 4.20
CA PRO A 3 -22.74 2.81 4.02
C PRO A 3 -23.08 1.83 5.15
N PHE A 4 -22.09 1.19 5.75
CA PHE A 4 -22.27 0.27 6.87
C PHE A 4 -22.76 0.99 8.14
N ILE A 5 -22.21 2.17 8.43
CA ILE A 5 -22.62 3.01 9.57
C ILE A 5 -24.08 3.45 9.42
N ILE A 6 -24.50 3.83 8.20
CA ILE A 6 -25.89 4.22 7.90
C ILE A 6 -26.83 3.02 8.06
N LEU A 7 -26.39 1.83 7.63
CA LEU A 7 -27.21 0.60 7.71
C LEU A 7 -27.46 0.18 9.16
N MET A 8 -26.45 0.30 10.03
CA MET A 8 -26.53 -0.05 11.46
C MET A 8 -27.24 1.01 12.31
N SER A 9 -27.51 2.17 11.77
CA SER A 9 -28.19 3.23 12.50
C SER A 9 -29.67 2.88 12.80
N PRO A 10 -30.20 3.20 14.02
CA PRO A 10 -31.59 2.99 14.35
C PRO A 10 -32.54 3.65 13.34
N LYS A 11 -33.66 3.00 13.01
CA LYS A 11 -34.60 3.42 11.94
C LYS A 11 -35.00 4.89 12.03
N GLY A 12 -35.21 5.45 13.24
CA GLY A 12 -35.56 6.84 13.45
C GLY A 12 -34.46 7.87 13.31
N LYS A 13 -33.18 7.44 13.30
CA LYS A 13 -31.99 8.34 13.27
C LYS A 13 -31.21 8.27 11.96
N LYS A 14 -31.67 7.48 10.99
CA LYS A 14 -30.95 7.28 9.71
C LYS A 14 -30.68 8.59 8.97
N TRP A 15 -31.64 9.50 8.95
CA TRP A 15 -31.49 10.81 8.32
C TRP A 15 -30.40 11.67 8.98
N CYS A 16 -30.35 11.68 10.33
CA CYS A 16 -29.30 12.40 11.05
C CYS A 16 -27.93 11.77 10.77
N THR A 17 -27.83 10.45 10.80
CA THR A 17 -26.57 9.74 10.50
C THR A 17 -26.12 10.00 9.08
N THR A 18 -27.03 9.98 8.11
CA THR A 18 -26.72 10.30 6.71
C THR A 18 -26.24 11.74 6.56
N ALA A 19 -26.91 12.69 7.21
CA ALA A 19 -26.49 14.10 7.17
C ALA A 19 -25.08 14.29 7.76
N ILE A 20 -24.77 13.65 8.91
CA ILE A 20 -23.45 13.70 9.53
C ILE A 20 -22.38 13.12 8.58
N VAL A 21 -22.67 11.99 7.93
CA VAL A 21 -21.72 11.39 6.97
C VAL A 21 -21.49 12.30 5.77
N ILE A 22 -22.54 12.91 5.22
CA ILE A 22 -22.42 13.87 4.11
C ILE A 22 -21.57 15.08 4.53
N VAL A 23 -21.86 15.66 5.69
CA VAL A 23 -21.08 16.81 6.21
C VAL A 23 -19.60 16.42 6.40
N ALA A 24 -19.33 15.26 6.97
CA ALA A 24 -17.96 14.78 7.14
C ALA A 24 -17.24 14.59 5.80
N LEU A 25 -17.92 14.05 4.78
CA LEU A 25 -17.37 13.92 3.43
C LEU A 25 -17.10 15.27 2.78
N VAL A 26 -18.02 16.23 2.91
CA VAL A 26 -17.82 17.60 2.39
C VAL A 26 -16.63 18.28 3.07
N ILE A 27 -16.54 18.21 4.40
CA ILE A 27 -15.42 18.77 5.15
C ILE A 27 -14.10 18.11 4.71
N SER A 28 -14.07 16.78 4.62
CA SER A 28 -12.89 16.05 4.17
C SER A 28 -12.45 16.48 2.76
N THR A 29 -13.40 16.62 1.84
CA THR A 29 -13.12 17.06 0.48
C THR A 29 -12.60 18.49 0.44
N LEU A 30 -13.18 19.41 1.21
CA LEU A 30 -12.72 20.79 1.31
C LEU A 30 -11.31 20.88 1.91
N LEU A 31 -11.03 20.11 2.95
CA LEU A 31 -9.69 20.05 3.53
C LEU A 31 -8.66 19.57 2.52
N ASN A 32 -8.94 18.48 1.80
CA ASN A 32 -8.01 17.89 0.84
C ASN A 32 -7.81 18.74 -0.42
N GLN A 33 -8.87 19.35 -0.95
CA GLN A 33 -8.81 20.05 -2.23
C GLN A 33 -8.54 21.55 -2.13
N VAL A 34 -8.82 22.16 -0.98
CA VAL A 34 -8.69 23.62 -0.81
C VAL A 34 -7.67 23.97 0.27
N VAL A 35 -7.85 23.43 1.48
CA VAL A 35 -7.06 23.85 2.65
C VAL A 35 -5.62 23.37 2.56
N TYR A 36 -5.40 22.08 2.27
CA TYR A 36 -4.05 21.53 2.20
C TYR A 36 -3.22 22.12 1.06
N PRO A 37 -3.71 22.27 -0.18
CA PRO A 37 -2.97 22.97 -1.23
C PRO A 37 -2.69 24.45 -0.89
N ALA A 38 -3.65 25.14 -0.29
CA ALA A 38 -3.46 26.53 0.14
C ALA A 38 -2.43 26.67 1.28
N ALA A 39 -2.29 25.64 2.11
CA ALA A 39 -1.27 25.56 3.16
C ALA A 39 0.10 25.10 2.67
N GLY A 40 0.28 24.87 1.35
CA GLY A 40 1.52 24.38 0.75
C GLY A 40 1.79 22.89 1.02
N VAL A 41 0.79 22.13 1.46
CA VAL A 41 0.90 20.68 1.60
C VAL A 41 0.81 20.05 0.20
N ILE A 42 1.90 19.47 -0.25
CA ILE A 42 1.97 18.74 -1.50
C ILE A 42 1.31 17.38 -1.27
N SER A 43 0.14 17.15 -1.88
CA SER A 43 -0.43 15.82 -1.98
C SER A 43 0.22 15.13 -3.17
N LEU A 44 0.87 14.01 -2.94
CA LEU A 44 1.26 13.10 -4.02
C LEU A 44 -0.03 12.57 -4.65
N GLU A 45 -0.20 12.77 -5.96
CA GLU A 45 -1.48 12.52 -6.64
C GLU A 45 -1.91 11.05 -6.58
N ASP A 46 -0.98 10.12 -6.66
CA ASP A 46 -1.25 8.69 -6.53
C ASP A 46 -0.14 8.03 -5.73
N LYS A 47 -0.30 7.97 -4.41
CA LYS A 47 0.65 7.30 -3.54
C LYS A 47 0.72 5.82 -3.89
N VAL A 48 1.88 5.38 -4.33
CA VAL A 48 2.19 3.98 -4.67
C VAL A 48 1.84 3.04 -3.52
N ASP A 49 2.02 3.48 -2.28
CA ASP A 49 1.66 2.71 -1.08
C ASP A 49 0.19 2.28 -1.02
N THR A 50 -0.70 3.06 -1.60
CA THR A 50 -2.13 2.71 -1.68
C THR A 50 -2.39 1.44 -2.49
N TYR A 51 -1.48 1.09 -3.38
CA TYR A 51 -1.60 -0.04 -4.31
C TYR A 51 -0.76 -1.26 -3.91
N CYS A 52 -0.11 -1.23 -2.75
CA CYS A 52 0.78 -2.31 -2.28
C CYS A 52 0.15 -3.70 -2.37
N ILE A 53 -1.10 -3.86 -1.95
CA ILE A 53 -1.80 -5.16 -2.02
C ILE A 53 -1.94 -5.62 -3.48
N MET A 54 -2.28 -4.71 -4.39
CA MET A 54 -2.41 -5.06 -5.81
C MET A 54 -1.08 -5.42 -6.43
N PHE A 55 -0.01 -4.76 -6.03
CA PHE A 55 1.35 -5.08 -6.46
C PHE A 55 1.78 -6.46 -5.95
N GLN A 56 1.50 -6.78 -4.69
CA GLN A 56 1.73 -8.11 -4.13
C GLN A 56 0.95 -9.21 -4.88
N GLN A 57 -0.32 -8.96 -5.17
CA GLN A 57 -1.14 -9.88 -5.96
C GLN A 57 -0.58 -10.12 -7.36
N THR A 58 -0.11 -9.05 -8.03
CA THR A 58 0.55 -9.15 -9.33
C THR A 58 1.86 -9.93 -9.23
N ALA A 59 2.67 -9.67 -8.21
CA ALA A 59 3.94 -10.36 -8.00
C ALA A 59 3.73 -11.86 -7.78
N LYS A 60 2.79 -12.25 -6.91
CA LYS A 60 2.40 -13.65 -6.71
C LYS A 60 1.93 -14.32 -8.01
N TYR A 61 1.06 -13.63 -8.78
CA TYR A 61 0.60 -14.13 -10.06
C TYR A 61 1.75 -14.37 -11.04
N VAL A 62 2.66 -13.42 -11.17
CA VAL A 62 3.83 -13.54 -12.05
C VAL A 62 4.77 -14.65 -11.58
N GLN A 63 4.92 -14.86 -10.28
CA GLN A 63 5.74 -15.92 -9.70
C GLN A 63 5.15 -17.30 -10.01
N GLU A 64 3.85 -17.51 -9.77
CA GLU A 64 3.20 -18.82 -9.86
C GLU A 64 2.74 -19.15 -11.29
N HIS A 65 2.30 -18.15 -12.06
CA HIS A 65 1.64 -18.29 -13.36
C HIS A 65 2.37 -17.55 -14.48
N SER A 66 3.70 -17.53 -14.45
CA SER A 66 4.51 -16.82 -15.48
C SER A 66 4.22 -17.27 -16.91
N GLY A 67 3.78 -18.52 -17.13
CA GLY A 67 3.40 -19.07 -18.44
C GLY A 67 2.08 -18.51 -19.00
N ASP A 68 1.23 -17.97 -18.13
CA ASP A 68 -0.09 -17.43 -18.49
C ASP A 68 -0.07 -15.91 -18.70
N VAL A 69 1.08 -15.28 -18.48
CA VAL A 69 1.28 -13.86 -18.74
C VAL A 69 1.37 -13.64 -20.26
N THR A 70 0.39 -12.94 -20.80
CA THR A 70 0.38 -12.63 -22.24
C THR A 70 1.45 -11.59 -22.59
N PRO A 71 1.94 -11.53 -23.84
CA PRO A 71 2.91 -10.52 -24.25
C PRO A 71 2.46 -9.07 -24.01
N LYS A 72 1.14 -8.80 -24.13
CA LYS A 72 0.56 -7.47 -23.87
C LYS A 72 0.56 -7.13 -22.37
N GLU A 73 0.24 -8.10 -21.52
CA GLU A 73 0.32 -7.92 -20.07
C GLU A 73 1.76 -7.68 -19.65
N ARG A 74 2.69 -8.48 -20.19
CA ARG A 74 4.13 -8.32 -19.92
C ARG A 74 4.62 -6.93 -20.34
N GLU A 75 4.24 -6.43 -21.50
CA GLU A 75 4.62 -5.09 -21.96
C GLU A 75 4.21 -3.98 -20.97
N VAL A 76 3.01 -4.07 -20.40
CA VAL A 76 2.53 -3.12 -19.39
C VAL A 76 3.29 -3.27 -18.08
N LEU A 77 3.50 -4.52 -17.63
CA LEU A 77 4.26 -4.79 -16.42
C LEU A 77 5.72 -4.35 -16.54
N ASP A 78 6.37 -4.58 -17.70
CA ASP A 78 7.75 -4.14 -17.96
C ASP A 78 7.92 -2.61 -17.99
N LYS A 79 6.86 -1.87 -18.28
CA LYS A 79 6.90 -0.40 -18.18
C LYS A 79 6.90 0.05 -16.72
N LEU A 80 6.18 -0.65 -15.85
CA LEU A 80 6.00 -0.27 -14.45
C LEU A 80 7.05 -0.89 -13.54
N PHE A 81 7.37 -2.18 -13.74
CA PHE A 81 8.28 -2.96 -12.90
C PHE A 81 9.48 -3.47 -13.68
N ASP A 82 10.54 -3.81 -12.99
CA ASP A 82 11.48 -4.80 -13.48
C ASP A 82 10.84 -6.19 -13.37
N TYR A 83 10.45 -6.78 -14.50
CA TYR A 83 9.67 -8.01 -14.52
C TYR A 83 10.43 -9.22 -13.94
N GLU A 84 11.73 -9.31 -14.18
CA GLU A 84 12.52 -10.44 -13.67
C GLU A 84 12.78 -10.32 -12.17
N GLU A 85 12.89 -9.12 -11.65
CA GLU A 85 12.93 -8.82 -10.23
C GLU A 85 11.56 -9.06 -9.58
N LEU A 86 10.47 -8.56 -10.19
CA LEU A 86 9.09 -8.73 -9.72
C LEU A 86 8.74 -10.21 -9.51
N ARG A 87 9.20 -11.08 -10.42
CA ARG A 87 8.97 -12.52 -10.35
C ARG A 87 9.55 -13.17 -9.10
N LYS A 88 10.55 -12.56 -8.47
CA LYS A 88 11.27 -13.07 -7.30
C LYS A 88 10.89 -12.31 -6.03
N ALA A 89 10.25 -11.15 -6.18
CA ALA A 89 10.04 -10.19 -5.11
C ALA A 89 8.83 -10.47 -4.23
N TYR A 90 7.98 -11.45 -4.59
CA TYR A 90 6.80 -11.75 -3.77
C TYR A 90 7.23 -12.30 -2.41
N GLU A 91 6.94 -11.53 -1.38
CA GLU A 91 7.08 -11.91 0.02
C GLU A 91 5.84 -11.40 0.77
N PRO A 92 4.99 -12.28 1.33
CA PRO A 92 3.71 -11.90 1.93
C PRO A 92 3.80 -10.82 3.00
N HIS A 93 4.89 -10.81 3.76
CA HIS A 93 5.05 -9.91 4.91
C HIS A 93 5.80 -8.63 4.59
N LEU A 94 6.40 -8.51 3.40
CA LEU A 94 7.26 -7.39 3.00
C LEU A 94 6.87 -6.81 1.63
N ALA A 95 5.93 -5.87 1.65
CA ALA A 95 5.47 -5.20 0.44
C ALA A 95 6.57 -4.32 -0.21
N ASP A 96 7.58 -3.93 0.55
CA ASP A 96 8.64 -3.05 0.05
C ASP A 96 9.51 -3.71 -1.03
N TRP A 97 9.68 -5.01 -0.99
CA TRP A 97 10.45 -5.71 -2.02
C TRP A 97 9.79 -5.59 -3.39
N VAL A 98 8.47 -5.71 -3.47
CA VAL A 98 7.72 -5.52 -4.72
C VAL A 98 7.75 -4.05 -5.16
N LYS A 99 7.66 -3.10 -4.22
CA LYS A 99 7.80 -1.66 -4.51
C LYS A 99 9.19 -1.31 -5.06
N ASN A 100 10.23 -1.95 -4.54
CA ASN A 100 11.60 -1.74 -5.02
C ASN A 100 11.81 -2.20 -6.47
N CYS A 101 10.93 -3.05 -7.00
CA CYS A 101 10.94 -3.44 -8.41
C CYS A 101 10.35 -2.39 -9.35
N LEU A 102 9.75 -1.31 -8.82
CA LEU A 102 9.23 -0.21 -9.66
C LEU A 102 10.40 0.49 -10.37
N ARG A 103 10.24 0.71 -11.67
CA ARG A 103 11.28 1.34 -12.51
C ARG A 103 11.52 2.80 -12.13
N GLN A 104 10.46 3.49 -11.73
CA GLN A 104 10.55 4.84 -11.18
C GLN A 104 9.87 4.87 -9.82
N GLN A 105 10.65 5.12 -8.78
CA GLN A 105 10.14 5.23 -7.43
C GLN A 105 9.58 6.63 -7.19
N GLU A 106 8.39 6.67 -6.62
CA GLU A 106 7.74 7.90 -6.18
C GLU A 106 8.63 8.67 -5.21
N GLY A 107 8.74 9.97 -5.40
CA GLY A 107 9.58 10.83 -4.56
C GLY A 107 11.08 10.72 -4.86
N SER A 108 11.48 9.92 -5.84
CA SER A 108 12.85 9.89 -6.35
C SER A 108 13.19 11.16 -7.16
N THR A 109 14.48 11.32 -7.50
CA THR A 109 14.93 12.42 -8.37
C THR A 109 14.23 12.38 -9.75
N ASP A 110 13.88 11.17 -10.21
CA ASP A 110 13.30 10.94 -11.52
C ASP A 110 11.76 11.07 -11.53
N ASP A 111 11.09 10.82 -10.40
CA ASP A 111 9.64 10.97 -10.25
C ASP A 111 9.26 11.52 -8.86
N PRO A 112 9.53 12.81 -8.59
CA PRO A 112 9.28 13.41 -7.28
C PRO A 112 7.79 13.53 -6.94
N THR A 113 6.89 13.38 -7.92
CA THR A 113 5.43 13.56 -7.75
C THR A 113 4.62 12.27 -7.86
N GLY A 114 5.25 11.14 -8.20
CA GLY A 114 4.53 9.89 -8.49
C GLY A 114 3.73 9.91 -9.79
N SER A 115 3.99 10.88 -10.67
CA SER A 115 3.24 11.08 -11.91
C SER A 115 3.43 9.95 -12.92
N TYR A 116 4.55 9.24 -12.84
CA TYR A 116 4.83 8.11 -13.72
C TYR A 116 3.84 6.96 -13.51
N PHE A 117 3.62 6.54 -12.28
CA PHE A 117 2.61 5.54 -11.95
C PHE A 117 1.21 6.01 -12.35
N ALA A 118 0.86 7.27 -12.05
CA ALA A 118 -0.43 7.85 -12.41
C ALA A 118 -0.72 7.74 -13.90
N SER A 119 0.29 7.92 -14.76
CA SER A 119 0.15 7.80 -16.22
C SER A 119 -0.12 6.36 -16.68
N LEU A 120 0.43 5.36 -16.01
CA LEU A 120 0.30 3.93 -16.33
C LEU A 120 -0.83 3.23 -15.57
N LYS A 121 -1.39 3.87 -14.55
CA LYS A 121 -2.39 3.30 -13.64
C LYS A 121 -3.55 2.61 -14.37
N LYS A 122 -4.11 3.25 -15.37
CA LYS A 122 -5.26 2.69 -16.12
C LYS A 122 -4.93 1.38 -16.84
N ASP A 123 -3.74 1.32 -17.44
CA ASP A 123 -3.30 0.11 -18.16
C ASP A 123 -2.92 -0.98 -17.17
N TYR A 124 -2.27 -0.61 -16.07
CA TYR A 124 -1.99 -1.53 -14.98
C TYR A 124 -3.25 -2.15 -14.38
N PHE A 125 -4.29 -1.37 -14.07
CA PHE A 125 -5.57 -1.89 -13.57
C PHE A 125 -6.24 -2.86 -14.54
N ARG A 126 -6.13 -2.60 -15.84
CA ARG A 126 -6.65 -3.51 -16.86
C ARG A 126 -5.92 -4.85 -16.81
N VAL A 127 -4.60 -4.84 -16.75
CA VAL A 127 -3.77 -6.05 -16.64
C VAL A 127 -4.07 -6.78 -15.33
N TRP A 128 -4.08 -6.09 -14.21
CA TRP A 128 -4.42 -6.65 -12.90
C TRP A 128 -5.77 -7.37 -12.92
N PHE A 129 -6.80 -6.73 -13.50
CA PHE A 129 -8.13 -7.34 -13.60
C PHE A 129 -8.16 -8.57 -14.55
N GLN A 130 -7.42 -8.53 -15.66
CA GLN A 130 -7.29 -9.67 -16.56
C GLN A 130 -6.64 -10.86 -15.86
N GLN A 131 -5.57 -10.63 -15.11
CA GLN A 131 -4.89 -11.65 -14.32
C GLN A 131 -5.79 -12.21 -13.21
N PHE A 132 -6.50 -11.33 -12.51
CA PHE A 132 -7.51 -11.73 -11.52
C PHE A 132 -8.58 -12.66 -12.14
N MET A 133 -9.08 -12.35 -13.31
CA MET A 133 -10.10 -13.19 -13.98
C MET A 133 -9.55 -14.55 -14.42
N LYS A 134 -8.25 -14.67 -14.68
CA LYS A 134 -7.62 -15.96 -15.01
C LYS A 134 -7.43 -16.83 -13.76
N HIS A 135 -6.91 -16.27 -12.68
CA HIS A 135 -6.57 -16.99 -11.45
C HIS A 135 -7.05 -16.24 -10.20
N PRO A 136 -8.38 -16.18 -9.95
CA PRO A 136 -8.93 -15.39 -8.83
C PRO A 136 -8.46 -15.89 -7.44
N LEU A 137 -8.19 -17.18 -7.30
CA LEU A 137 -7.74 -17.77 -6.03
C LEU A 137 -6.35 -17.26 -5.64
N THR A 138 -5.41 -17.14 -6.56
CA THR A 138 -4.08 -16.59 -6.31
C THR A 138 -4.15 -15.16 -5.74
N PHE A 139 -5.09 -14.35 -6.23
CA PHE A 139 -5.30 -12.98 -5.74
C PHE A 139 -5.93 -12.95 -4.33
N VAL A 140 -6.85 -13.87 -4.07
CA VAL A 140 -7.47 -14.03 -2.74
C VAL A 140 -6.44 -14.54 -1.74
N GLU A 141 -5.64 -15.52 -2.11
CA GLU A 141 -4.53 -16.04 -1.29
C GLU A 141 -3.52 -14.95 -0.97
N ALA A 142 -3.03 -14.21 -1.97
CA ALA A 142 -2.11 -13.09 -1.75
C ALA A 142 -2.68 -12.06 -0.77
N PHE A 143 -3.98 -11.74 -0.87
CA PHE A 143 -4.64 -10.82 0.07
C PHE A 143 -4.62 -11.36 1.51
N PHE A 144 -4.98 -12.63 1.71
CA PHE A 144 -4.99 -13.23 3.03
C PHE A 144 -3.59 -13.43 3.60
N GLU A 145 -2.62 -13.80 2.78
CA GLU A 145 -1.22 -13.94 3.18
C GLU A 145 -0.65 -12.58 3.65
N CYS A 146 -0.86 -11.51 2.88
CA CYS A 146 -0.42 -10.16 3.25
C CYS A 146 -1.14 -9.62 4.50
N SER A 147 -2.36 -10.06 4.78
CA SER A 147 -3.16 -9.61 5.92
C SER A 147 -3.19 -10.58 7.09
N TYR A 148 -2.49 -11.70 6.99
CA TYR A 148 -2.50 -12.79 7.97
C TYR A 148 -2.22 -12.31 9.40
N GLY A 149 -1.22 -11.47 9.59
CA GLY A 149 -0.84 -10.92 10.89
C GLY A 149 -1.94 -10.13 11.61
N TYR A 150 -2.94 -9.62 10.87
CA TYR A 150 -4.10 -8.93 11.46
C TYR A 150 -5.13 -9.90 12.06
N TYR A 151 -5.21 -11.12 11.53
CA TYR A 151 -6.20 -12.12 11.95
C TYR A 151 -5.62 -13.12 12.95
N TYR A 152 -4.33 -13.40 12.84
CA TYR A 152 -3.61 -14.33 13.68
C TYR A 152 -2.34 -13.67 14.23
N PRO A 153 -2.43 -12.92 15.31
CA PRO A 153 -1.28 -12.35 15.99
C PRO A 153 -0.50 -13.48 16.73
N ASP A 154 -0.01 -14.47 15.98
CA ASP A 154 0.83 -15.51 16.53
C ASP A 154 2.24 -14.95 16.76
N GLU A 155 2.75 -15.12 17.98
CA GLU A 155 4.05 -14.60 18.39
C GLU A 155 5.22 -15.10 17.52
N GLY A 156 5.07 -16.23 16.83
CA GLY A 156 6.09 -16.81 15.96
C GLY A 156 6.29 -16.01 14.67
N THR A 157 5.22 -15.70 13.97
CA THR A 157 5.26 -14.97 12.69
C THR A 157 5.66 -13.49 12.89
N TYR A 158 5.28 -12.94 14.04
CA TYR A 158 5.66 -11.57 14.41
C TYR A 158 7.16 -11.46 14.74
N LYS A 159 7.79 -12.54 15.23
CA LYS A 159 9.23 -12.52 15.56
C LYS A 159 10.13 -12.51 14.33
N GLU A 160 9.76 -13.18 13.26
CA GLU A 160 10.55 -13.15 12.00
C GLU A 160 10.41 -11.83 11.27
N GLY A 161 9.22 -11.20 11.28
CA GLY A 161 9.02 -9.85 10.75
C GLY A 161 9.52 -8.73 11.65
N LEU A 162 9.53 -8.94 12.98
CA LEU A 162 10.03 -7.99 13.98
C LEU A 162 11.56 -8.01 14.13
N GLY A 163 12.27 -8.98 13.56
CA GLY A 163 13.73 -8.97 13.58
C GLY A 163 14.29 -7.67 13.03
N PHE A 164 13.66 -7.13 11.99
CA PHE A 164 13.99 -5.82 11.42
C PHE A 164 13.60 -4.66 12.37
N TYR A 165 12.44 -4.75 13.01
CA TYR A 165 11.95 -3.73 13.96
C TYR A 165 12.66 -3.81 15.32
N GLU A 166 13.14 -4.99 15.75
CA GLU A 166 13.95 -5.11 16.96
C GLU A 166 15.33 -4.47 16.79
N GLU A 167 15.97 -4.59 15.62
CA GLU A 167 17.23 -3.89 15.35
C GLU A 167 17.04 -2.36 15.31
N GLU A 168 16.01 -1.86 14.63
CA GLU A 168 15.71 -0.42 14.61
C GLU A 168 15.30 0.10 16.00
N ARG A 169 14.48 -0.66 16.74
CA ARG A 169 14.08 -0.31 18.10
C ARG A 169 15.29 -0.35 19.06
N TYR A 170 16.19 -1.29 18.87
CA TYR A 170 17.42 -1.39 19.65
C TYR A 170 18.37 -0.22 19.34
N MET A 171 18.49 0.17 18.09
CA MET A 171 19.26 1.35 17.68
C MET A 171 18.66 2.64 18.20
N PHE A 172 17.33 2.78 18.15
CA PHE A 172 16.62 3.96 18.65
C PHE A 172 16.71 4.09 20.18
N THR A 173 16.52 2.99 20.92
CA THR A 173 16.66 2.99 22.39
C THR A 173 18.11 3.21 22.83
N ARG A 174 19.08 2.71 22.10
CA ARG A 174 20.51 2.95 22.36
C ARG A 174 20.88 4.41 22.10
N SER A 175 20.42 5.00 21.01
CA SER A 175 20.59 6.41 20.69
C SER A 175 19.98 7.34 21.77
N MET A 176 18.82 6.98 22.32
CA MET A 176 18.18 7.75 23.41
C MET A 176 18.93 7.61 24.75
N SER A 177 19.51 6.42 25.04
CA SER A 177 20.33 6.23 26.24
C SER A 177 21.64 6.99 26.18
N ASP A 178 22.25 7.07 25.00
CA ASP A 178 23.48 7.84 24.80
C ASP A 178 23.23 9.36 24.90
N ALA A 179 22.08 9.83 24.41
CA ALA A 179 21.68 11.24 24.55
C ALA A 179 21.44 11.63 26.03
N SER A 180 20.85 10.75 26.84
CA SER A 180 20.63 10.99 28.27
C SER A 180 21.91 11.02 29.09
N GLN A 181 22.97 10.34 28.64
CA GLN A 181 24.30 10.38 29.27
C GLN A 181 25.03 11.69 28.99
N ILE A 182 24.75 12.35 27.86
CA ILE A 182 25.35 13.65 27.53
C ILE A 182 24.73 14.80 28.35
N GLU A 183 23.44 14.72 28.66
CA GLU A 183 22.77 15.71 29.51
C GLU A 183 23.18 15.63 31.00
N GLY A 184 23.71 14.49 31.43
CA GLY A 184 24.20 14.32 32.80
C GLY A 184 25.63 14.89 33.05
N LEU A 185 26.27 15.49 32.03
CA LEU A 185 27.62 16.06 32.08
C LEU A 185 27.64 17.62 32.02
N ALA A 186 26.46 18.26 32.12
CA ALA A 186 26.33 19.74 32.13
C ALA A 186 26.07 20.27 33.58
#